data_9ab279848af79c718299976451fbbf64
#
_entry.id   9ab279848af79c718299976451fbbf64
#
_cell.length_a   1.000
_cell.length_b   1.000
_cell.length_c   1.000
_cell.angle_alpha   90.00
_cell.angle_beta   90.00
_cell.angle_gamma   90.00
#
_symmetry.space_group_name_H-M   'P 1'
#
loop_
_entity.id
_entity.type
_entity.pdbx_description
1 polymer ?
#
loop_
_entity_poly.entity_id
_entity_poly.type
_entity_poly.pdbx_seq_one_letter_code
_entity_poly.pdbx_strand_id
1 'polypeptide(L)'
;DHGGARIILVDPEFAGVIAEALTLMEGPKPFVIDVDDAAFSGGKRIGAIEYEAAVAAGDPAFAERPPADEWNAIALSYTSGTTGNPKGVVTHHRGAYLNAVSNILAGNLGQHPVYLWTLPMFHCNGWCFPWTLAALAGTNVCLRRVEAAAMTQAMDRHGVTHLCGAP
;
A
#
# COMPACT_ATOMS: atom_id res chain seq x y z
N ASP A 1 0.06 -13.22 13.42
CA ASP A 1 -1.05 -14.09 13.87
C ASP A 1 -2.39 -13.38 13.88
N HIS A 2 -2.53 -12.28 14.63
CA HIS A 2 -3.83 -11.61 14.85
C HIS A 2 -4.54 -11.16 13.56
N GLY A 3 -3.83 -10.62 12.59
CA GLY A 3 -4.40 -10.15 11.32
C GLY A 3 -4.80 -11.26 10.34
N GLY A 4 -4.43 -12.51 10.60
CA GLY A 4 -4.74 -13.66 9.75
C GLY A 4 -4.18 -13.56 8.33
N ALA A 5 -3.07 -12.82 8.13
CA ALA A 5 -2.45 -12.66 6.83
C ALA A 5 -2.01 -14.01 6.26
N ARG A 6 -2.41 -14.30 5.03
CA ARG A 6 -2.05 -15.52 4.31
C ARG A 6 -0.91 -15.32 3.32
N ILE A 7 -0.70 -14.09 2.90
CA ILE A 7 0.37 -13.67 1.98
C ILE A 7 1.01 -12.43 2.58
N ILE A 8 2.34 -12.34 2.49
CA ILE A 8 3.11 -11.14 2.81
C ILE A 8 3.94 -10.75 1.60
N LEU A 9 3.82 -9.51 1.17
CA LEU A 9 4.71 -8.89 0.19
C LEU A 9 5.84 -8.20 0.96
N VAL A 10 7.08 -8.52 0.64
CA VAL A 10 8.26 -8.07 1.39
C VAL A 10 9.24 -7.38 0.48
N ASP A 11 9.54 -6.11 0.76
CA ASP A 11 10.71 -5.45 0.21
C ASP A 11 11.97 -6.02 0.87
N PRO A 12 13.03 -6.39 0.12
CA PRO A 12 14.27 -6.95 0.66
C PRO A 12 14.96 -6.09 1.73
N GLU A 13 14.70 -4.77 1.76
CA GLU A 13 15.18 -3.89 2.83
C GLU A 13 14.66 -4.33 4.21
N PHE A 14 13.45 -4.84 4.27
CA PHE A 14 12.77 -5.26 5.51
C PHE A 14 12.79 -6.78 5.74
N ALA A 15 13.48 -7.53 4.87
CA ALA A 15 13.51 -8.99 4.94
C ALA A 15 13.99 -9.53 6.30
N GLY A 16 14.99 -8.88 6.92
CA GLY A 16 15.50 -9.27 8.23
C GLY A 16 14.44 -9.24 9.33
N VAL A 17 13.67 -8.14 9.39
CA VAL A 17 12.59 -7.98 10.38
C VAL A 17 11.48 -9.01 10.16
N ILE A 18 11.11 -9.24 8.89
CA ILE A 18 10.06 -10.21 8.55
C ILE A 18 10.53 -11.63 8.85
N ALA A 19 11.78 -11.99 8.53
CA ALA A 19 12.33 -13.31 8.83
C ALA A 19 12.29 -13.58 10.34
N GLU A 20 12.69 -12.61 11.17
CA GLU A 20 12.60 -12.73 12.62
C GLU A 20 11.14 -12.88 13.09
N ALA A 21 10.24 -12.02 12.60
CA ALA A 21 8.82 -12.10 12.94
C ALA A 21 8.21 -13.47 12.59
N LEU A 22 8.58 -14.05 11.45
CA LEU A 22 8.12 -15.39 11.05
C LEU A 22 8.62 -16.49 12.00
N THR A 23 9.75 -16.32 12.67
CA THR A 23 10.20 -17.29 13.69
C THR A 23 9.38 -17.23 14.96
N LEU A 24 8.82 -16.07 15.30
CA LEU A 24 8.01 -15.84 16.50
C LEU A 24 6.54 -16.23 16.32
N MET A 25 6.11 -16.52 15.09
CA MET A 25 4.72 -16.92 14.82
C MET A 25 4.44 -18.33 15.34
N GLU A 26 3.35 -18.47 16.09
CA GLU A 26 2.83 -19.75 16.60
C GLU A 26 1.87 -20.43 15.60
N GLY A 27 1.23 -19.64 14.75
CA GLY A 27 0.25 -20.10 13.75
C GLY A 27 0.87 -20.47 12.39
N PRO A 28 0.01 -20.78 11.41
CA PRO A 28 0.46 -21.03 10.04
C PRO A 28 1.21 -19.83 9.46
N LYS A 29 2.39 -20.06 8.92
CA LYS A 29 3.17 -18.98 8.30
C LYS A 29 2.56 -18.56 6.97
N PRO A 30 2.49 -17.26 6.69
CA PRO A 30 2.01 -16.76 5.40
C PRO A 30 2.97 -17.14 4.28
N PHE A 31 2.45 -17.19 3.06
CA PHE A 31 3.27 -17.29 1.86
C PHE A 31 3.98 -15.95 1.62
N VAL A 32 5.29 -15.96 1.48
CA VAL A 32 6.11 -14.76 1.33
C VAL A 32 6.46 -14.55 -0.13
N ILE A 33 6.23 -13.33 -0.62
CA ILE A 33 6.57 -12.86 -1.97
C ILE A 33 7.53 -11.69 -1.81
N ASP A 34 8.72 -11.76 -2.41
CA ASP A 34 9.65 -10.65 -2.40
C ASP A 34 9.26 -9.63 -3.47
N VAL A 35 9.41 -8.34 -3.16
CA VAL A 35 9.18 -7.23 -4.10
C VAL A 35 10.49 -6.55 -4.39
N ASP A 36 11.11 -6.89 -5.50
CA ASP A 36 12.36 -6.26 -5.91
C ASP A 36 12.13 -4.81 -6.34
N ASP A 37 12.97 -3.91 -5.83
CA ASP A 37 13.00 -2.52 -6.26
C ASP A 37 14.39 -2.20 -6.84
N ALA A 38 14.43 -1.80 -8.10
CA ALA A 38 15.66 -1.40 -8.78
C ALA A 38 16.39 -0.23 -8.11
N ALA A 39 15.67 0.57 -7.30
CA ALA A 39 16.24 1.66 -6.52
C ALA A 39 16.96 1.20 -5.23
N PHE A 40 16.88 -0.09 -4.90
CA PHE A 40 17.54 -0.66 -3.72
C PHE A 40 18.33 -1.91 -4.08
N SER A 41 19.66 -1.86 -3.90
CA SER A 41 20.57 -2.95 -4.24
C SER A 41 20.97 -3.83 -3.06
N GLY A 42 20.38 -3.65 -1.88
CA GLY A 42 20.70 -4.37 -0.64
C GLY A 42 19.63 -5.41 -0.26
N GLY A 43 19.87 -6.06 0.86
CA GLY A 43 18.93 -7.02 1.44
C GLY A 43 19.05 -8.44 0.88
N LYS A 44 18.22 -9.33 1.41
CA LYS A 44 18.15 -10.73 0.98
C LYS A 44 16.69 -11.07 0.68
N ARG A 45 16.46 -11.83 -0.37
CA ARG A 45 15.16 -12.44 -0.60
C ARG A 45 14.90 -13.54 0.44
N ILE A 46 13.68 -13.57 0.96
CA ILE A 46 13.20 -14.58 1.90
C ILE A 46 11.91 -15.25 1.40
N GLY A 47 11.35 -14.73 0.34
CA GLY A 47 10.13 -15.22 -0.29
C GLY A 47 10.33 -16.46 -1.13
N ALA A 48 9.25 -17.18 -1.38
CA ALA A 48 9.21 -18.34 -2.25
C ALA A 48 9.24 -17.97 -3.75
N ILE A 49 8.82 -16.75 -4.07
CA ILE A 49 8.73 -16.21 -5.44
C ILE A 49 8.92 -14.69 -5.41
N GLU A 50 9.35 -14.13 -6.51
CA GLU A 50 9.41 -12.69 -6.74
C GLU A 50 8.06 -12.18 -7.28
N TYR A 51 7.72 -10.93 -6.97
CA TYR A 51 6.40 -10.34 -7.23
C TYR A 51 6.01 -10.35 -8.71
N GLU A 52 6.89 -9.93 -9.61
CA GLU A 52 6.59 -9.90 -11.05
C GLU A 52 6.40 -11.31 -11.62
N ALA A 53 7.15 -12.28 -11.09
CA ALA A 53 6.96 -13.69 -11.46
C ALA A 53 5.62 -14.22 -10.94
N ALA A 54 5.20 -13.81 -9.74
CA ALA A 54 3.89 -14.18 -9.19
C ALA A 54 2.75 -13.57 -10.02
N VAL A 55 2.88 -12.31 -10.44
CA VAL A 55 1.91 -11.63 -11.31
C VAL A 55 1.84 -12.30 -12.67
N ALA A 56 2.99 -12.62 -13.29
CA ALA A 56 3.05 -13.28 -14.58
C ALA A 56 2.43 -14.69 -14.59
N ALA A 57 2.44 -15.37 -13.44
CA ALA A 57 1.80 -16.67 -13.25
C ALA A 57 0.27 -16.58 -13.00
N GLY A 58 -0.27 -15.37 -12.82
CA GLY A 58 -1.70 -15.12 -12.62
C GLY A 58 -2.53 -15.41 -13.87
N ASP A 59 -3.81 -15.68 -13.67
CA ASP A 59 -4.77 -15.85 -14.77
C ASP A 59 -5.24 -14.47 -15.28
N PRO A 60 -4.86 -14.05 -16.49
CA PRO A 60 -5.30 -12.77 -17.04
C PRO A 60 -6.80 -12.69 -17.33
N ALA A 61 -7.48 -13.84 -17.36
CA ALA A 61 -8.93 -13.93 -17.56
C ALA A 61 -9.70 -14.05 -16.23
N PHE A 62 -9.02 -13.84 -15.08
CA PHE A 62 -9.69 -13.91 -13.77
C PHE A 62 -10.84 -12.91 -13.71
N ALA A 63 -12.04 -13.42 -13.49
CA ALA A 63 -13.24 -12.59 -13.43
C ALA A 63 -13.25 -11.69 -12.19
N GLU A 64 -13.54 -10.42 -12.40
CA GLU A 64 -13.75 -9.46 -11.31
C GLU A 64 -14.86 -9.94 -10.38
N ARG A 65 -14.61 -9.83 -9.09
CA ARG A 65 -15.55 -10.22 -8.03
C ARG A 65 -15.84 -9.01 -7.15
N PRO A 66 -16.90 -8.25 -7.43
CA PRO A 66 -17.30 -7.16 -6.56
C PRO A 66 -17.68 -7.69 -5.17
N PRO A 67 -17.57 -6.87 -4.11
CA PRO A 67 -17.99 -7.29 -2.78
C PRO A 67 -19.48 -7.62 -2.76
N ALA A 68 -19.85 -8.72 -2.11
CA ALA A 68 -21.25 -9.11 -1.94
C ALA A 68 -22.01 -8.13 -1.03
N ASP A 69 -21.30 -7.50 -0.10
CA ASP A 69 -21.79 -6.48 0.81
C ASP A 69 -20.74 -5.38 0.95
N GLU A 70 -21.13 -4.13 0.70
CA GLU A 70 -20.24 -2.97 0.80
C GLU A 70 -19.75 -2.68 2.23
N TRP A 71 -20.37 -3.27 3.25
CA TRP A 71 -19.93 -3.20 4.63
C TRP A 71 -18.83 -4.21 4.98
N ASN A 72 -18.53 -5.13 4.09
CA ASN A 72 -17.40 -6.05 4.28
C ASN A 72 -16.08 -5.30 4.38
N ALA A 73 -15.16 -5.85 5.18
CA ALA A 73 -13.83 -5.30 5.35
C ALA A 73 -13.03 -5.34 4.05
N ILE A 74 -12.35 -4.24 3.70
CA ILE A 74 -11.37 -4.18 2.61
C ILE A 74 -9.94 -4.07 3.12
N ALA A 75 -9.74 -3.48 4.29
CA ALA A 75 -8.41 -3.32 4.87
C ALA A 75 -8.46 -3.38 6.40
N LEU A 76 -7.35 -3.86 6.98
CA LEU A 76 -7.10 -3.86 8.41
C LEU A 76 -5.76 -3.16 8.66
N SER A 77 -5.78 -2.00 9.30
CA SER A 77 -4.60 -1.25 9.67
C SER A 77 -4.43 -1.22 11.19
N TYR A 78 -3.20 -1.31 11.67
CA TYR A 78 -2.93 -1.27 13.10
C TYR A 78 -2.44 0.11 13.54
N THR A 79 -2.99 0.59 14.67
CA THR A 79 -2.46 1.75 15.37
C THR A 79 -1.44 1.30 16.40
N SER A 80 -0.42 2.13 16.67
CA SER A 80 0.62 1.85 17.67
C SER A 80 0.08 1.73 19.10
N GLY A 81 -1.13 2.25 19.36
CA GLY A 81 -1.74 2.27 20.68
C GLY A 81 -0.95 3.10 21.69
N THR A 82 -1.53 4.18 22.21
CA THR A 82 -0.88 5.02 23.25
C THR A 82 -0.96 4.40 24.65
N THR A 83 -1.80 3.40 24.85
CA THR A 83 -2.16 2.88 26.18
C THR A 83 -2.21 1.35 26.26
N GLY A 84 -1.53 0.61 25.38
CA GLY A 84 -1.56 -0.84 25.41
C GLY A 84 -1.27 -1.50 24.07
N ASN A 85 -1.88 -2.66 23.83
CA ASN A 85 -1.68 -3.42 22.59
C ASN A 85 -2.17 -2.65 21.35
N PRO A 86 -1.53 -2.85 20.19
CA PRO A 86 -1.98 -2.29 18.93
C PRO A 86 -3.45 -2.63 18.65
N LYS A 87 -4.21 -1.66 18.16
CA LYS A 87 -5.61 -1.83 17.80
C LYS A 87 -5.77 -1.99 16.30
N GLY A 88 -6.51 -3.01 15.88
CA GLY A 88 -6.88 -3.19 14.48
C GLY A 88 -8.05 -2.27 14.11
N VAL A 89 -7.83 -1.41 13.11
CA VAL A 89 -8.85 -0.53 12.53
C VAL A 89 -9.30 -1.11 11.22
N VAL A 90 -10.57 -1.48 11.14
CA VAL A 90 -11.17 -2.05 9.93
C VAL A 90 -11.73 -0.93 9.06
N THR A 91 -11.29 -0.90 7.81
CA THR A 91 -11.92 -0.09 6.76
C THR A 91 -12.83 -1.00 5.93
N HIS A 92 -14.05 -0.56 5.64
CA HIS A 92 -15.00 -1.29 4.80
C HIS A 92 -15.12 -0.65 3.41
N HIS A 93 -15.58 -1.41 2.41
CA HIS A 93 -15.66 -0.94 1.01
C HIS A 93 -16.43 0.39 0.87
N ARG A 94 -17.62 0.49 1.50
CA ARG A 94 -18.42 1.73 1.47
C ARG A 94 -17.65 2.93 2.02
N GLY A 95 -16.95 2.78 3.15
CA GLY A 95 -16.18 3.87 3.75
C GLY A 95 -15.03 4.32 2.88
N ALA A 96 -14.29 3.37 2.29
CA ALA A 96 -13.21 3.66 1.37
C ALA A 96 -13.72 4.42 0.13
N TYR A 97 -14.83 3.96 -0.46
CA TYR A 97 -15.45 4.61 -1.61
C TYR A 97 -15.90 6.04 -1.31
N LEU A 98 -16.68 6.24 -0.24
CA LEU A 98 -17.22 7.56 0.12
C LEU A 98 -16.08 8.54 0.47
N ASN A 99 -15.04 8.08 1.15
CA ASN A 99 -13.89 8.94 1.46
C ASN A 99 -13.08 9.26 0.20
N ALA A 100 -12.93 8.31 -0.73
CA ALA A 100 -12.29 8.57 -2.02
C ALA A 100 -13.01 9.64 -2.82
N VAL A 101 -14.36 9.56 -2.90
CA VAL A 101 -15.19 10.60 -3.54
C VAL A 101 -15.07 11.94 -2.81
N SER A 102 -15.06 11.93 -1.49
CA SER A 102 -14.87 13.15 -0.68
C SER A 102 -13.54 13.83 -0.96
N ASN A 103 -12.46 13.05 -1.11
CA ASN A 103 -11.14 13.57 -1.49
C ASN A 103 -11.17 14.26 -2.87
N ILE A 104 -11.88 13.67 -3.84
CA ILE A 104 -12.04 14.28 -5.17
C ILE A 104 -12.71 15.64 -5.06
N LEU A 105 -13.82 15.72 -4.33
CA LEU A 105 -14.59 16.95 -4.18
C LEU A 105 -13.83 18.00 -3.35
N ALA A 106 -13.29 17.62 -2.20
CA ALA A 106 -12.61 18.56 -1.30
C ALA A 106 -11.28 19.06 -1.90
N GLY A 107 -10.55 18.19 -2.60
CA GLY A 107 -9.29 18.52 -3.27
C GLY A 107 -9.48 19.17 -4.65
N ASN A 108 -10.70 19.25 -5.16
CA ASN A 108 -10.99 19.66 -6.54
C ASN A 108 -10.10 18.93 -7.57
N LEU A 109 -9.97 17.60 -7.40
CA LEU A 109 -9.10 16.78 -8.21
C LEU A 109 -9.73 16.52 -9.58
N GLY A 110 -9.01 16.89 -10.64
CA GLY A 110 -9.39 16.53 -12.02
C GLY A 110 -9.05 15.07 -12.34
N GLN A 111 -9.43 14.64 -13.56
CA GLN A 111 -9.03 13.32 -14.08
C GLN A 111 -7.51 13.26 -14.35
N HIS A 112 -6.97 12.06 -14.24
CA HIS A 112 -5.56 11.74 -14.53
C HIS A 112 -4.55 12.55 -13.68
N PRO A 113 -4.75 12.74 -12.36
CA PRO A 113 -3.76 13.42 -11.55
C PRO A 113 -2.48 12.58 -11.47
N VAL A 114 -1.32 13.25 -11.45
CA VAL A 114 -0.04 12.63 -11.15
C VAL A 114 0.28 12.96 -9.70
N TYR A 115 0.18 11.95 -8.84
CA TYR A 115 0.26 12.11 -7.38
C TYR A 115 1.59 11.59 -6.84
N LEU A 116 2.33 12.46 -6.15
CA LEU A 116 3.58 12.11 -5.47
C LEU A 116 3.29 11.66 -4.03
N TRP A 117 3.68 10.43 -3.73
CA TRP A 117 3.52 9.85 -2.39
C TRP A 117 4.59 10.35 -1.42
N THR A 118 4.26 11.39 -0.69
CA THR A 118 5.07 11.97 0.39
C THR A 118 4.59 11.53 1.78
N LEU A 119 3.36 11.03 1.86
CA LEU A 119 2.78 10.43 3.06
C LEU A 119 2.83 8.89 2.97
N PRO A 120 3.00 8.18 4.09
CA PRO A 120 3.05 6.72 4.06
C PRO A 120 1.68 6.12 3.73
N MET A 121 1.63 5.23 2.72
CA MET A 121 0.38 4.57 2.30
C MET A 121 -0.26 3.73 3.40
N PHE A 122 0.53 3.16 4.31
CA PHE A 122 0.02 2.33 5.39
C PHE A 122 -0.69 3.12 6.49
N HIS A 123 -0.39 4.41 6.65
CA HIS A 123 -1.01 5.25 7.66
C HIS A 123 -2.36 5.74 7.19
N CYS A 124 -3.43 5.36 7.91
CA CYS A 124 -4.82 5.63 7.52
C CYS A 124 -5.13 5.19 6.08
N ASN A 125 -4.51 4.10 5.61
CA ASN A 125 -4.59 3.64 4.21
C ASN A 125 -4.28 4.76 3.20
N GLY A 126 -3.23 5.56 3.47
CA GLY A 126 -2.88 6.70 2.63
C GLY A 126 -4.02 7.72 2.50
N TRP A 127 -4.86 7.88 3.54
CA TRP A 127 -6.04 8.74 3.53
C TRP A 127 -7.02 8.44 2.41
N CYS A 128 -7.13 7.18 2.02
CA CYS A 128 -7.93 6.68 0.89
C CYS A 128 -7.49 7.18 -0.50
N PHE A 129 -6.34 7.83 -0.63
CA PHE A 129 -5.81 8.26 -1.93
C PHE A 129 -5.53 7.10 -2.90
N PRO A 130 -5.17 5.86 -2.49
CA PRO A 130 -5.08 4.75 -3.44
C PRO A 130 -6.39 4.54 -4.22
N TRP A 131 -7.53 4.57 -3.55
CA TRP A 131 -8.86 4.45 -4.20
C TRP A 131 -9.27 5.73 -4.94
N THR A 132 -8.91 6.92 -4.41
CA THR A 132 -9.14 8.21 -5.06
C THR A 132 -8.45 8.26 -6.42
N LEU A 133 -7.17 7.89 -6.48
CA LEU A 133 -6.39 7.90 -7.70
C LEU A 133 -6.86 6.82 -8.69
N ALA A 134 -7.26 5.66 -8.20
CA ALA A 134 -7.88 4.63 -9.04
C ALA A 134 -9.18 5.13 -9.70
N ALA A 135 -10.04 5.81 -8.94
CA ALA A 135 -11.29 6.38 -9.46
C ALA A 135 -11.06 7.48 -10.53
N LEU A 136 -9.93 8.18 -10.47
CA LEU A 136 -9.57 9.26 -11.40
C LEU A 136 -8.64 8.78 -12.52
N ALA A 137 -8.33 7.48 -12.62
CA ALA A 137 -7.29 6.93 -13.49
C ALA A 137 -5.96 7.69 -13.36
N GLY A 138 -5.59 8.02 -12.11
CA GLY A 138 -4.40 8.79 -11.77
C GLY A 138 -3.13 7.96 -11.78
N THR A 139 -1.99 8.64 -11.85
CA THR A 139 -0.66 8.05 -11.78
C THR A 139 -0.11 8.16 -10.36
N ASN A 140 0.38 7.05 -9.80
CA ASN A 140 1.07 7.00 -8.52
C ASN A 140 2.58 7.14 -8.74
N VAL A 141 3.19 8.17 -8.18
CA VAL A 141 4.64 8.36 -8.15
C VAL A 141 5.12 8.09 -6.72
N CYS A 142 5.77 6.95 -6.54
CA CYS A 142 6.25 6.51 -5.22
C CYS A 142 7.68 6.97 -4.98
N LEU A 143 7.98 7.34 -3.74
CA LEU A 143 9.32 7.63 -3.25
C LEU A 143 9.75 6.57 -2.26
N ARG A 144 10.97 6.09 -2.40
CA ARG A 144 11.54 5.19 -1.40
C ARG A 144 11.82 5.92 -0.08
N ARG A 145 12.24 7.18 -0.18
CA ARG A 145 12.44 8.10 0.95
C ARG A 145 11.96 9.49 0.59
N VAL A 146 11.36 10.16 1.55
CA VAL A 146 10.87 11.54 1.38
C VAL A 146 12.03 12.49 1.66
N GLU A 147 12.76 12.85 0.61
CA GLU A 147 13.91 13.76 0.63
C GLU A 147 13.71 14.86 -0.42
N ALA A 148 14.09 16.09 -0.11
CA ALA A 148 13.84 17.24 -0.97
C ALA A 148 14.38 17.03 -2.42
N ALA A 149 15.57 16.49 -2.56
CA ALA A 149 16.17 16.23 -3.87
C ALA A 149 15.38 15.18 -4.67
N ALA A 150 14.99 14.07 -4.03
CA ALA A 150 14.19 13.02 -4.64
C ALA A 150 12.80 13.53 -5.04
N MET A 151 12.17 14.36 -4.19
CA MET A 151 10.89 14.98 -4.49
C MET A 151 10.97 15.90 -5.70
N THR A 152 11.97 16.80 -5.74
CA THR A 152 12.17 17.74 -6.87
C THR A 152 12.41 16.97 -8.17
N GLN A 153 13.26 15.95 -8.13
CA GLN A 153 13.54 15.12 -9.30
C GLN A 153 12.28 14.38 -9.78
N ALA A 154 11.48 13.86 -8.86
CA ALA A 154 10.24 13.19 -9.20
C ALA A 154 9.21 14.15 -9.81
N MET A 155 9.11 15.38 -9.27
CA MET A 155 8.24 16.42 -9.82
C MET A 155 8.60 16.77 -11.26
N ASP A 156 9.89 17.00 -11.52
CA ASP A 156 10.38 17.35 -12.85
C ASP A 156 10.20 16.19 -13.84
N ARG A 157 10.53 14.96 -13.40
CA ARG A 157 10.52 13.79 -14.28
C ARG A 157 9.12 13.33 -14.66
N HIS A 158 8.17 13.40 -13.73
CA HIS A 158 6.84 12.79 -13.88
C HIS A 158 5.72 13.81 -14.05
N GLY A 159 6.02 15.11 -14.02
CA GLY A 159 4.99 16.15 -14.11
C GLY A 159 3.98 16.07 -12.99
N VAL A 160 4.47 15.90 -11.76
CA VAL A 160 3.62 15.79 -10.56
C VAL A 160 2.67 16.98 -10.44
N THR A 161 1.38 16.68 -10.29
CA THR A 161 0.33 17.70 -10.15
C THR A 161 -0.17 17.86 -8.72
N HIS A 162 -0.07 16.79 -7.92
CA HIS A 162 -0.63 16.75 -6.56
C HIS A 162 0.31 16.01 -5.60
N LEU A 163 0.32 16.46 -4.37
CA LEU A 163 0.92 15.78 -3.23
C LEU A 163 0.21 16.24 -1.94
N CYS A 164 0.36 15.48 -0.87
CA CYS A 164 -0.07 15.89 0.46
C CYS A 164 1.15 15.96 1.38
N GLY A 165 1.12 16.86 2.36
CA GLY A 165 2.16 17.01 3.36
C GLY A 165 1.56 17.21 4.75
N ALA A 166 2.25 16.73 5.79
CA ALA A 166 1.96 17.15 7.16
C ALA A 166 2.56 18.55 7.40
N PRO A 167 1.89 19.40 8.19
CA PRO A 167 2.40 20.71 8.55
C PRO A 167 3.67 20.64 9.40
#